data_be51b698352ef3a0a686e5d58df855cb
#
_entry.id   be51b698352ef3a0a686e5d58df855cb
#
_cell.length_a   1.000
_cell.length_b   1.000
_cell.length_c   1.000
_cell.angle_alpha   90.00
_cell.angle_beta   90.00
_cell.angle_gamma   90.00
#
_symmetry.space_group_name_H-M   'P 1'
#
loop_
_entity.id
_entity.type
_entity.pdbx_description
1 polymer ?
#
loop_
_entity_poly.entity_id
_entity_poly.type
_entity_poly.pdbx_seq_one_letter_code
_entity_poly.pdbx_strand_id
1 'polypeptide(L)'
;MVDILVVGGGIAGLSVAGRLSKSAKVTLLEAEENLGYHSSSRSAAAFIEDYGNDVIREFNSASKSFLSKDGVDVLSPRGSLILGKKDEKNAFKEQCSGFAHNEISVSDARSLIEIINNKSVKYAGYKEDIFDIDTDKLLQHITKDIKANGSE
;
A
#
# COMPACT_ATOMS: atom_id res chain seq x y z
N MET A 1 -13.26 26.22 -20.04
CA MET A 1 -13.29 25.04 -20.95
C MET A 1 -12.54 23.94 -20.25
N VAL A 2 -13.06 22.73 -20.24
CA VAL A 2 -12.40 21.54 -19.64
C VAL A 2 -11.56 20.89 -20.73
N ASP A 3 -10.30 20.56 -20.43
CA ASP A 3 -9.41 19.94 -21.39
C ASP A 3 -9.48 18.41 -21.29
N ILE A 4 -9.63 17.88 -20.05
CA ILE A 4 -9.61 16.45 -19.76
C ILE A 4 -10.73 16.10 -18.79
N LEU A 5 -11.46 15.03 -19.11
CA LEU A 5 -12.46 14.43 -18.24
C LEU A 5 -11.93 13.10 -17.71
N VAL A 6 -11.89 12.95 -16.38
CA VAL A 6 -11.54 11.70 -15.69
C VAL A 6 -12.80 11.13 -15.05
N VAL A 7 -13.10 9.85 -15.30
CA VAL A 7 -14.27 9.17 -14.74
C VAL A 7 -13.82 8.15 -13.69
N GLY A 8 -14.30 8.34 -12.46
CA GLY A 8 -14.02 7.53 -11.30
C GLY A 8 -13.06 8.20 -10.30
N GLY A 9 -13.53 8.43 -9.08
CA GLY A 9 -12.80 9.09 -7.99
C GLY A 9 -12.05 8.14 -7.06
N GLY A 10 -11.69 6.93 -7.53
CA GLY A 10 -10.77 6.04 -6.83
C GLY A 10 -9.31 6.49 -6.95
N ILE A 11 -8.39 5.77 -6.30
CA ILE A 11 -6.95 6.12 -6.31
C ILE A 11 -6.38 6.28 -7.72
N ALA A 12 -6.79 5.45 -8.67
CA ALA A 12 -6.33 5.54 -10.06
C ALA A 12 -6.75 6.84 -10.74
N GLY A 13 -8.06 7.17 -10.69
CA GLY A 13 -8.58 8.40 -11.29
C GLY A 13 -8.03 9.65 -10.63
N LEU A 14 -7.98 9.67 -9.30
CA LEU A 14 -7.38 10.78 -8.54
C LEU A 14 -5.91 10.98 -8.87
N SER A 15 -5.12 9.90 -8.95
CA SER A 15 -3.69 10.00 -9.30
C SER A 15 -3.48 10.58 -10.70
N VAL A 16 -4.27 10.15 -11.67
CA VAL A 16 -4.24 10.69 -13.04
C VAL A 16 -4.67 12.16 -13.05
N ALA A 17 -5.81 12.48 -12.43
CA ALA A 17 -6.34 13.84 -12.36
C ALA A 17 -5.33 14.78 -11.65
N GLY A 18 -4.77 14.36 -10.52
CA GLY A 18 -3.78 15.14 -9.78
C GLY A 18 -2.51 15.41 -10.59
N ARG A 19 -2.06 14.44 -11.38
CA ARG A 19 -0.90 14.62 -12.24
C ARG A 19 -1.17 15.55 -13.41
N LEU A 20 -2.30 15.37 -14.08
CA LEU A 20 -2.69 16.16 -15.26
C LEU A 20 -3.11 17.58 -14.92
N SER A 21 -3.70 17.82 -13.75
CA SER A 21 -4.13 19.16 -13.30
C SER A 21 -2.99 20.18 -13.24
N LYS A 22 -1.73 19.73 -13.21
CA LYS A 22 -0.54 20.61 -13.26
C LYS A 22 -0.32 21.28 -14.61
N SER A 23 -0.92 20.75 -15.68
CA SER A 23 -0.71 21.23 -17.06
C SER A 23 -1.98 21.38 -17.88
N ALA A 24 -3.14 20.93 -17.39
CA ALA A 24 -4.41 20.96 -18.09
C ALA A 24 -5.56 21.18 -17.09
N LYS A 25 -6.69 21.70 -17.56
CA LYS A 25 -7.90 21.82 -16.75
C LYS A 25 -8.65 20.48 -16.73
N VAL A 26 -8.68 19.84 -15.59
CA VAL A 26 -9.28 18.51 -15.40
C VAL A 26 -10.59 18.63 -14.65
N THR A 27 -11.63 17.92 -15.14
CA THR A 27 -12.84 17.63 -14.36
C THR A 27 -12.87 16.14 -14.04
N LEU A 28 -13.02 15.79 -12.76
CA LEU A 28 -13.17 14.41 -12.29
C LEU A 28 -14.63 14.17 -11.92
N LEU A 29 -15.21 13.12 -12.47
CA LEU A 29 -16.57 12.69 -12.15
C LEU A 29 -16.54 11.42 -11.31
N GLU A 30 -17.27 11.42 -10.19
CA GLU A 30 -17.54 10.27 -9.35
C GLU A 30 -19.04 10.09 -9.19
N ALA A 31 -19.50 8.83 -9.22
CA ALA A 31 -20.92 8.51 -9.10
C ALA A 31 -21.39 8.47 -7.63
N GLU A 32 -20.47 8.18 -6.71
CA GLU A 32 -20.74 8.08 -5.28
C GLU A 32 -20.60 9.44 -4.59
N GLU A 33 -21.18 9.58 -3.41
CA GLU A 33 -21.06 10.79 -2.60
C GLU A 33 -19.65 11.07 -2.11
N ASN A 34 -18.83 10.01 -1.97
CA ASN A 34 -17.47 10.09 -1.45
C ASN A 34 -16.45 9.51 -2.41
N LEU A 35 -15.31 10.18 -2.56
CA LEU A 35 -14.18 9.68 -3.31
C LEU A 35 -13.63 8.39 -2.67
N GLY A 36 -13.14 7.48 -3.50
CA GLY A 36 -12.56 6.22 -3.04
C GLY A 36 -13.55 5.22 -2.45
N TYR A 37 -14.84 5.43 -2.56
CA TYR A 37 -15.90 4.66 -1.89
C TYR A 37 -15.79 3.14 -2.07
N HIS A 38 -15.37 2.68 -3.23
CA HIS A 38 -15.22 1.26 -3.56
C HIS A 38 -13.86 0.68 -3.08
N SER A 39 -13.11 0.05 -3.95
CA SER A 39 -11.89 -0.71 -3.60
C SER A 39 -10.79 0.12 -2.94
N SER A 40 -10.69 1.42 -3.24
CA SER A 40 -9.63 2.28 -2.70
C SER A 40 -9.71 2.46 -1.19
N SER A 41 -10.92 2.54 -0.60
CA SER A 41 -11.12 2.63 0.86
C SER A 41 -11.32 1.28 1.55
N ARG A 42 -11.35 0.18 0.79
CA ARG A 42 -11.60 -1.18 1.31
C ARG A 42 -10.38 -2.10 1.19
N SER A 43 -9.23 -1.52 0.96
CA SER A 43 -7.95 -2.22 0.87
C SER A 43 -7.38 -2.48 2.26
N ALA A 44 -6.58 -3.55 2.42
CA ALA A 44 -5.70 -3.72 3.57
C ALA A 44 -4.61 -2.64 3.64
N ALA A 45 -4.46 -1.89 2.57
CA ALA A 45 -3.61 -0.70 2.44
C ALA A 45 -2.15 -0.92 2.89
N ALA A 46 -1.62 -2.11 2.69
CA ALA A 46 -0.22 -2.40 2.99
C ALA A 46 0.67 -1.98 1.81
N PHE A 47 1.71 -1.21 2.10
CA PHE A 47 2.79 -0.95 1.17
C PHE A 47 3.89 -1.99 1.35
N ILE A 48 4.07 -2.84 0.34
CA ILE A 48 5.06 -3.91 0.29
C ILE A 48 5.87 -3.72 -0.99
N GLU A 49 7.09 -3.21 -0.88
CA GLU A 49 7.92 -2.87 -2.04
C GLU A 49 8.19 -4.07 -2.94
N ASP A 50 8.43 -5.24 -2.34
CA ASP A 50 8.73 -6.48 -3.06
C ASP A 50 7.48 -7.26 -3.52
N TYR A 51 6.29 -6.69 -3.41
CA TYR A 51 5.07 -7.36 -3.85
C TYR A 51 4.93 -7.40 -5.37
N GLY A 52 4.55 -8.55 -5.90
CA GLY A 52 4.19 -8.72 -7.29
C GLY A 52 5.38 -9.13 -8.19
N ASN A 53 5.16 -9.04 -9.51
CA ASN A 53 6.20 -9.27 -10.52
C ASN A 53 7.15 -8.06 -10.63
N ASP A 54 8.21 -8.19 -11.42
CA ASP A 54 9.26 -7.18 -11.53
C ASP A 54 8.71 -5.79 -11.90
N VAL A 55 7.74 -5.72 -12.82
CA VAL A 55 7.12 -4.44 -13.23
C VAL A 55 6.38 -3.78 -12.06
N ILE A 56 5.64 -4.57 -11.26
CA ILE A 56 4.92 -4.05 -10.08
C ILE A 56 5.92 -3.59 -9.02
N ARG A 57 7.02 -4.32 -8.81
CA ARG A 57 8.09 -3.92 -7.87
C ARG A 57 8.74 -2.61 -8.26
N GLU A 58 9.00 -2.40 -9.55
CA GLU A 58 9.51 -1.11 -10.05
C GLU A 58 8.54 0.05 -9.76
N PHE A 59 7.24 -0.15 -9.98
CA PHE A 59 6.23 0.85 -9.62
C PHE A 59 6.12 1.09 -8.12
N ASN A 60 6.21 0.04 -7.29
CA ASN A 60 6.22 0.17 -5.85
C ASN A 60 7.43 1.00 -5.39
N SER A 61 8.62 0.64 -5.87
CA SER A 61 9.86 1.36 -5.55
C SER A 61 9.80 2.83 -5.99
N ALA A 62 9.34 3.10 -7.21
CA ALA A 62 9.16 4.46 -7.71
C ALA A 62 8.14 5.29 -6.91
N SER A 63 7.14 4.63 -6.31
CA SER A 63 6.10 5.31 -5.51
C SER A 63 6.53 5.62 -4.08
N LYS A 64 7.55 4.93 -3.55
CA LYS A 64 7.95 5.00 -2.14
C LYS A 64 8.29 6.42 -1.68
N SER A 65 9.08 7.16 -2.46
CA SER A 65 9.46 8.53 -2.10
C SER A 65 8.25 9.47 -2.04
N PHE A 66 7.30 9.32 -2.96
CA PHE A 66 6.07 10.11 -2.94
C PHE A 66 5.20 9.82 -1.72
N LEU A 67 5.11 8.56 -1.28
CA LEU A 67 4.29 8.15 -0.15
C LEU A 67 4.94 8.40 1.21
N SER A 68 6.26 8.54 1.26
CA SER A 68 7.06 8.73 2.49
C SER A 68 7.00 10.16 3.02
N LYS A 69 7.74 10.43 4.12
CA LYS A 69 7.84 11.76 4.77
C LYS A 69 8.31 12.87 3.84
N ASP A 70 9.15 12.55 2.87
CA ASP A 70 9.65 13.52 1.88
C ASP A 70 8.58 13.88 0.82
N GLY A 71 7.47 13.16 0.80
CA GLY A 71 6.33 13.38 -0.08
C GLY A 71 5.05 13.69 0.70
N VAL A 72 4.07 12.77 0.61
CA VAL A 72 2.74 12.96 1.23
C VAL A 72 2.69 12.55 2.70
N ASP A 73 3.68 11.80 3.17
CA ASP A 73 3.78 11.31 4.56
C ASP A 73 2.56 10.47 4.98
N VAL A 74 2.27 9.44 4.20
CA VAL A 74 1.12 8.54 4.45
C VAL A 74 1.54 7.13 4.88
N LEU A 75 2.85 6.86 5.02
CA LEU A 75 3.36 5.57 5.43
C LEU A 75 3.61 5.53 6.95
N SER A 76 3.08 4.51 7.60
CA SER A 76 3.40 4.20 9.01
C SER A 76 3.98 2.79 9.14
N PRO A 77 5.01 2.58 10.00
CA PRO A 77 5.60 1.26 10.18
C PRO A 77 4.57 0.23 10.64
N ARG A 78 4.57 -0.93 10.00
CA ARG A 78 3.70 -2.06 10.32
C ARG A 78 4.48 -3.33 10.61
N GLY A 79 5.43 -3.67 9.73
CA GLY A 79 6.06 -4.96 9.67
C GLY A 79 5.13 -6.07 9.17
N SER A 80 5.67 -7.26 8.93
CA SER A 80 4.90 -8.45 8.57
C SER A 80 5.53 -9.72 9.10
N LEU A 81 4.68 -10.63 9.60
CA LEU A 81 5.06 -11.97 10.03
C LEU A 81 4.43 -13.02 9.13
N ILE A 82 5.24 -13.97 8.67
CA ILE A 82 4.81 -15.20 8.04
C ILE A 82 5.03 -16.33 9.04
N LEU A 83 4.02 -17.14 9.28
CA LEU A 83 4.07 -18.25 10.23
C LEU A 83 3.75 -19.55 9.50
N GLY A 84 4.51 -20.60 9.81
CA GLY A 84 4.31 -21.94 9.25
C GLY A 84 4.24 -23.04 10.31
N LYS A 85 3.40 -24.05 10.06
CA LYS A 85 3.34 -25.28 10.84
C LYS A 85 4.43 -26.25 10.38
N LYS A 86 4.56 -27.39 11.09
CA LYS A 86 5.60 -28.40 10.85
C LYS A 86 5.55 -28.96 9.42
N ASP A 87 4.36 -29.17 8.90
CA ASP A 87 4.08 -29.74 7.57
C ASP A 87 4.09 -28.69 6.44
N GLU A 88 4.19 -27.41 6.78
CA GLU A 88 4.13 -26.28 5.83
C GLU A 88 5.53 -25.72 5.47
N LYS A 89 6.62 -26.45 5.74
CA LYS A 89 7.99 -25.95 5.59
C LYS A 89 8.29 -25.39 4.19
N ASN A 90 7.85 -26.08 3.15
CA ASN A 90 8.14 -25.65 1.77
C ASN A 90 7.35 -24.40 1.39
N ALA A 91 6.04 -24.37 1.70
CA ALA A 91 5.19 -23.21 1.48
C ALA A 91 5.69 -21.99 2.27
N PHE A 92 6.10 -22.19 3.52
CA PHE A 92 6.70 -21.14 4.34
C PHE A 92 7.96 -20.55 3.69
N LYS A 93 8.89 -21.40 3.22
CA LYS A 93 10.12 -20.92 2.56
C LYS A 93 9.83 -20.17 1.26
N GLU A 94 8.89 -20.68 0.47
CA GLU A 94 8.46 -20.03 -0.77
C GLU A 94 7.88 -18.63 -0.48
N GLN A 95 7.01 -18.52 0.51
CA GLN A 95 6.43 -17.23 0.92
C GLN A 95 7.50 -16.27 1.45
N CYS A 96 8.39 -16.74 2.33
CA CYS A 96 9.48 -15.90 2.84
C CYS A 96 10.37 -15.39 1.71
N SER A 97 10.75 -16.24 0.77
CA SER A 97 11.53 -15.85 -0.39
C SER A 97 10.77 -14.88 -1.29
N GLY A 98 9.48 -15.15 -1.56
CA GLY A 98 8.64 -14.32 -2.44
C GLY A 98 8.43 -12.89 -1.94
N PHE A 99 8.43 -12.70 -0.62
CA PHE A 99 8.23 -11.38 0.02
C PHE A 99 9.47 -10.87 0.76
N ALA A 100 10.64 -11.47 0.53
CA ALA A 100 11.91 -11.09 1.16
C ALA A 100 11.85 -11.01 2.70
N HIS A 101 11.17 -11.98 3.35
CA HIS A 101 11.15 -12.10 4.81
C HIS A 101 12.39 -12.84 5.30
N ASN A 102 12.99 -12.36 6.37
CA ASN A 102 14.06 -13.04 7.07
C ASN A 102 13.49 -14.11 8.01
N GLU A 103 14.03 -15.33 7.98
CA GLU A 103 13.66 -16.35 8.96
C GLU A 103 14.10 -15.90 10.36
N ILE A 104 13.20 -15.99 11.33
CA ILE A 104 13.45 -15.69 12.74
C ILE A 104 13.03 -16.87 13.63
N SER A 105 13.44 -16.88 14.89
CA SER A 105 12.96 -17.88 15.82
C SER A 105 11.48 -17.67 16.17
N VAL A 106 10.78 -18.76 16.52
CA VAL A 106 9.39 -18.67 17.01
C VAL A 106 9.35 -17.90 18.34
N SER A 107 10.43 -17.90 19.11
CA SER A 107 10.55 -17.09 20.33
C SER A 107 10.55 -15.61 20.02
N ASP A 108 11.34 -15.19 19.00
CA ASP A 108 11.40 -13.79 18.58
C ASP A 108 10.04 -13.32 17.99
N ALA A 109 9.40 -14.18 17.19
CA ALA A 109 8.07 -13.91 16.69
C ALA A 109 7.05 -13.72 17.83
N ARG A 110 7.16 -14.48 18.92
CA ARG A 110 6.31 -14.30 20.10
C ARG A 110 6.61 -13.03 20.89
N SER A 111 7.85 -12.57 20.86
CA SER A 111 8.19 -11.28 21.46
C SER A 111 7.54 -10.10 20.72
N LEU A 112 7.27 -10.27 19.41
CA LEU A 112 6.51 -9.30 18.62
C LEU A 112 5.00 -9.45 18.82
N ILE A 113 4.49 -10.69 18.86
CA ILE A 113 3.06 -11.01 19.00
C ILE A 113 2.88 -12.18 19.98
N GLU A 114 2.54 -11.90 21.22
CA GLU A 114 2.45 -12.86 22.32
C GLU A 114 1.44 -13.99 22.10
N ILE A 115 0.37 -13.76 21.34
CA ILE A 115 -0.70 -14.72 21.06
C ILE A 115 -0.23 -15.91 20.19
N ILE A 116 0.96 -15.85 19.60
CA ILE A 116 1.48 -16.92 18.75
C ILE A 116 1.65 -18.20 19.55
N ASN A 117 0.97 -19.27 19.10
CA ASN A 117 1.01 -20.58 19.75
C ASN A 117 2.25 -21.38 19.30
N ASN A 118 3.27 -21.48 20.17
CA ASN A 118 4.52 -22.21 19.90
C ASN A 118 4.37 -23.72 19.77
N LYS A 119 3.22 -24.30 20.15
CA LYS A 119 2.97 -25.73 19.95
C LYS A 119 2.64 -26.04 18.50
N SER A 120 1.93 -25.15 17.82
CA SER A 120 1.50 -25.30 16.42
C SER A 120 2.46 -24.63 15.43
N VAL A 121 2.95 -23.43 15.73
CA VAL A 121 3.91 -22.71 14.88
C VAL A 121 5.31 -23.30 15.02
N LYS A 122 5.96 -23.58 13.91
CA LYS A 122 7.32 -24.15 13.83
C LYS A 122 8.29 -23.30 13.04
N TYR A 123 7.78 -22.45 12.18
CA TYR A 123 8.56 -21.54 11.34
C TYR A 123 8.01 -20.13 11.48
N ALA A 124 8.89 -19.15 11.51
CA ALA A 124 8.52 -17.74 11.53
C ALA A 124 9.47 -16.94 10.65
N GLY A 125 8.94 -16.02 9.88
CA GLY A 125 9.69 -15.07 9.06
C GLY A 125 9.18 -13.66 9.32
N TYR A 126 10.07 -12.70 9.40
CA TYR A 126 9.74 -11.30 9.67
C TYR A 126 10.37 -10.36 8.65
N LYS A 127 9.62 -9.34 8.27
CA LYS A 127 10.09 -8.20 7.49
C LYS A 127 9.62 -6.92 8.15
N GLU A 128 10.55 -6.03 8.45
CA GLU A 128 10.29 -4.74 9.08
C GLU A 128 9.78 -3.69 8.09
N ASP A 129 10.35 -3.67 6.87
CA ASP A 129 10.10 -2.67 5.82
C ASP A 129 8.75 -2.87 5.11
N ILE A 130 7.69 -3.01 5.89
CA ILE A 130 6.30 -3.03 5.42
C ILE A 130 5.53 -1.97 6.19
N PHE A 131 4.72 -1.20 5.48
CA PHE A 131 4.04 -0.03 6.01
C PHE A 131 2.54 -0.12 5.78
N ASP A 132 1.76 0.50 6.65
CA ASP A 132 0.37 0.86 6.36
C ASP A 132 0.35 2.16 5.57
N ILE A 133 -0.58 2.25 4.61
CA ILE A 133 -0.88 3.47 3.87
C ILE A 133 -2.13 4.11 4.48
N ASP A 134 -2.03 5.35 4.94
CA ASP A 134 -3.21 6.17 5.24
C ASP A 134 -3.89 6.58 3.92
N THR A 135 -4.83 5.75 3.49
CA THR A 135 -5.53 5.93 2.21
C THR A 135 -6.39 7.19 2.19
N ASP A 136 -7.01 7.55 3.30
CA ASP A 136 -7.82 8.75 3.39
C ASP A 136 -6.96 10.02 3.24
N LYS A 137 -5.87 10.11 3.99
CA LYS A 137 -4.90 11.20 3.87
C LYS A 137 -4.33 11.31 2.46
N LEU A 138 -4.04 10.18 1.80
CA LEU A 138 -3.55 10.15 0.42
C LEU A 138 -4.58 10.73 -0.56
N LEU A 139 -5.83 10.28 -0.49
CA LEU A 139 -6.91 10.76 -1.37
C LEU A 139 -7.19 12.25 -1.14
N GLN A 140 -7.21 12.70 0.11
CA GLN A 140 -7.38 14.11 0.46
C GLN A 140 -6.25 14.98 -0.07
N HIS A 141 -5.00 14.53 0.05
CA HIS A 141 -3.84 15.25 -0.48
C HIS A 141 -3.95 15.47 -1.99
N ILE A 142 -4.22 14.39 -2.74
CA ILE A 142 -4.35 14.48 -4.21
C ILE A 142 -5.53 15.37 -4.60
N THR A 143 -6.67 15.27 -3.90
CA THR A 143 -7.85 16.09 -4.13
C THR A 143 -7.54 17.58 -3.89
N LYS A 144 -6.78 17.89 -2.84
CA LYS A 144 -6.34 19.26 -2.55
C LYS A 144 -5.48 19.83 -3.68
N ASP A 145 -4.55 19.02 -4.20
CA ASP A 145 -3.68 19.41 -5.32
C ASP A 145 -4.50 19.69 -6.59
N ILE A 146 -5.47 18.83 -6.92
CA ILE A 146 -6.37 19.02 -8.06
C ILE A 146 -7.07 20.39 -7.97
N LYS A 147 -7.66 20.69 -6.80
CA LYS A 147 -8.36 21.94 -6.55
C LYS A 147 -7.42 23.17 -6.59
N ALA A 148 -6.24 23.06 -6.00
CA ALA A 148 -5.23 24.12 -6.00
C ALA A 148 -4.76 24.48 -7.42
N ASN A 149 -4.78 23.53 -8.35
CA ASN A 149 -4.47 23.72 -9.77
C ASN A 149 -5.67 24.21 -10.59
N GLY A 150 -6.79 24.58 -9.96
CA GLY A 150 -7.99 25.12 -10.62
C GLY A 150 -8.81 24.05 -11.37
N SER A 151 -8.64 22.79 -11.06
CA SER A 151 -9.41 21.63 -11.54
C SER A 151 -10.44 21.18 -10.49
N GLU A 152 -11.41 20.39 -10.89
CA GLU A 152 -12.53 19.96 -10.03
C GLU A 152 -12.87 18.49 -10.21
#